data_c38b30379cb7c6578964afcfd730311e
#
_entry.id   c38b30379cb7c6578964afcfd730311e
#
_cell.length_a   1.000
_cell.length_b   1.000
_cell.length_c   1.000
_cell.angle_alpha   90.00
_cell.angle_beta   90.00
_cell.angle_gamma   90.00
#
_symmetry.space_group_name_H-M   'P 1'
#
loop_
_entity.id
_entity.type
_entity.pdbx_description
1 polymer ?
#
loop_
_entity_poly.entity_id
_entity_poly.type
_entity_poly.pdbx_seq_one_letter_code
_entity_poly.pdbx_strand_id
1 'polypeptide(L)'
;MNEPETLAAQNGFSHWAQLNMAAAVPLEAVRDMCADGRCGRYGHNWACPPGCGSIEAAARRIAGFDAGILVQTTGMLRDDFDYESIADTERAHKRRFADFARQMRRLHPGCLPLTAGSCTLCARCTYPDRP
;
A
#
# COMPACT_ATOMS: atom_id res chain seq x y z
N MET A 1 -11.75 -17.44 -10.99
CA MET A 1 -11.20 -16.42 -10.09
C MET A 1 -11.68 -16.71 -8.67
N ASN A 2 -10.81 -16.59 -7.72
CA ASN A 2 -11.19 -16.64 -6.30
C ASN A 2 -11.89 -15.32 -5.88
N GLU A 3 -12.38 -15.28 -4.64
CA GLU A 3 -13.14 -14.13 -4.14
C GLU A 3 -12.33 -12.82 -4.11
N PRO A 4 -11.05 -12.78 -3.63
CA PRO A 4 -10.23 -11.59 -3.71
C PRO A 4 -9.98 -11.09 -5.14
N GLU A 5 -9.77 -11.99 -6.09
CA GLU A 5 -9.59 -11.65 -7.51
C GLU A 5 -10.85 -11.05 -8.12
N THR A 6 -12.01 -11.61 -7.79
CA THR A 6 -13.30 -11.09 -8.21
C THR A 6 -13.51 -9.68 -7.68
N LEU A 7 -13.21 -9.44 -6.42
CA LEU A 7 -13.28 -8.11 -5.82
C LEU A 7 -12.29 -7.13 -6.47
N ALA A 8 -11.08 -7.58 -6.79
CA ALA A 8 -10.10 -6.73 -7.47
C ALA A 8 -10.62 -6.27 -8.83
N ALA A 9 -11.21 -7.18 -9.61
CA ALA A 9 -11.84 -6.85 -10.88
C ALA A 9 -12.99 -5.86 -10.72
N GLN A 10 -13.89 -6.11 -9.75
CA GLN A 10 -15.05 -5.25 -9.48
C GLN A 10 -14.65 -3.83 -9.03
N ASN A 11 -13.52 -3.69 -8.35
CA ASN A 11 -12.98 -2.38 -7.94
C ASN A 11 -12.20 -1.67 -9.05
N GLY A 12 -12.07 -2.28 -10.24
CA GLY A 12 -11.51 -1.63 -11.42
C GLY A 12 -10.00 -1.55 -11.43
N PHE A 13 -9.30 -2.44 -10.73
CA PHE A 13 -7.85 -2.56 -10.88
C PHE A 13 -7.49 -3.05 -12.27
N SER A 14 -6.38 -2.56 -12.81
CA SER A 14 -5.91 -2.94 -14.14
C SER A 14 -5.36 -4.37 -14.18
N HIS A 15 -4.70 -4.78 -13.08
CA HIS A 15 -4.09 -6.09 -12.92
C HIS A 15 -4.16 -6.56 -11.48
N TRP A 16 -4.14 -7.88 -11.30
CA TRP A 16 -4.01 -8.51 -9.98
C TRP A 16 -3.35 -9.87 -10.13
N ALA A 17 -2.72 -10.32 -9.06
CA ALA A 17 -2.10 -11.64 -8.98
C ALA A 17 -2.05 -12.12 -7.53
N GLN A 18 -2.06 -13.43 -7.35
CA GLN A 18 -1.74 -14.01 -6.05
C GLN A 18 -0.30 -13.67 -5.68
N LEU A 19 -0.11 -13.19 -4.46
CA LEU A 19 1.21 -12.87 -3.95
C LEU A 19 1.93 -14.15 -3.51
N ASN A 20 3.15 -14.32 -4.01
CA ASN A 20 4.04 -15.33 -3.45
C ASN A 20 4.51 -14.86 -2.05
N MET A 21 3.93 -15.44 -1.00
CA MET A 21 4.23 -15.03 0.38
C MET A 21 5.70 -15.24 0.77
N ALA A 22 6.42 -16.17 0.14
CA ALA A 22 7.86 -16.32 0.36
C ALA A 22 8.67 -15.11 -0.13
N ALA A 23 8.12 -14.34 -1.08
CA ALA A 23 8.74 -13.11 -1.58
C ALA A 23 8.31 -11.86 -0.80
N ALA A 24 7.33 -11.97 0.08
CA ALA A 24 6.82 -10.85 0.89
C ALA A 24 7.70 -10.60 2.12
N VAL A 25 8.95 -10.24 1.90
CA VAL A 25 9.96 -10.05 2.93
C VAL A 25 10.32 -8.55 3.03
N PRO A 26 10.11 -7.91 4.20
CA PRO A 26 10.61 -6.56 4.44
C PRO A 26 12.13 -6.52 4.37
N LEU A 27 12.67 -5.52 3.68
CA LEU A 27 14.11 -5.35 3.50
C LEU A 27 14.59 -4.05 4.14
N GLU A 28 15.68 -4.13 4.91
CA GLU A 28 16.35 -2.96 5.51
C GLU A 28 16.77 -1.96 4.43
N ALA A 29 17.29 -2.45 3.30
CA ALA A 29 17.70 -1.60 2.18
C ALA A 29 16.57 -0.70 1.64
N VAL A 30 15.32 -1.17 1.66
CA VAL A 30 14.15 -0.34 1.28
C VAL A 30 13.91 0.74 2.33
N ARG A 31 14.02 0.41 3.60
CA ARG A 31 13.89 1.37 4.70
C ARG A 31 14.96 2.45 4.66
N ASP A 32 16.20 2.09 4.32
CA ASP A 32 17.29 3.03 4.11
C ASP A 32 16.97 4.03 2.99
N MET A 33 16.33 3.59 1.92
CA MET A 33 15.84 4.50 0.86
C MET A 33 14.77 5.47 1.37
N CYS A 34 13.92 5.05 2.30
CA CYS A 34 12.97 5.97 2.94
C CYS A 34 13.68 7.01 3.80
N ALA A 35 14.75 6.62 4.48
CA ALA A 35 15.51 7.50 5.39
C ALA A 35 16.42 8.51 4.66
N ASP A 36 16.69 8.33 3.37
CA ASP A 36 17.58 9.22 2.60
C ASP A 36 17.00 10.63 2.34
N GLY A 37 15.71 10.82 2.63
CA GLY A 37 15.04 12.11 2.57
C GLY A 37 14.46 12.49 1.20
N ARG A 38 14.64 11.71 0.15
CA ARG A 38 14.15 12.04 -1.21
C ARG A 38 12.64 12.12 -1.29
N CYS A 39 11.94 11.20 -0.60
CA CYS A 39 10.49 11.19 -0.55
C CYS A 39 9.92 12.29 0.36
N GLY A 40 10.66 12.72 1.40
CA GLY A 40 10.24 13.74 2.37
C GLY A 40 9.17 13.28 3.37
N ARG A 41 8.78 12.01 3.38
CA ARG A 41 7.72 11.48 4.26
C ARG A 41 8.24 10.72 5.49
N TYR A 42 9.51 10.41 5.51
CA TYR A 42 10.14 9.76 6.66
C TYR A 42 10.00 10.62 7.92
N GLY A 43 9.50 10.01 9.00
CA GLY A 43 9.32 10.70 10.28
C GLY A 43 8.16 11.70 10.33
N HIS A 44 7.21 11.65 9.38
CA HIS A 44 6.12 12.62 9.27
C HIS A 44 4.70 12.02 9.37
N ASN A 45 4.56 10.69 9.44
CA ASN A 45 3.25 10.05 9.55
C ASN A 45 3.39 8.62 10.08
N TRP A 46 2.26 8.02 10.47
CA TRP A 46 2.22 6.68 11.05
C TRP A 46 2.45 5.54 10.06
N ALA A 47 2.26 5.77 8.77
CA ALA A 47 2.42 4.75 7.73
C ALA A 47 3.84 4.65 7.18
N CYS A 48 4.69 5.63 7.47
CA CYS A 48 6.09 5.67 7.05
C CYS A 48 7.04 5.42 8.22
N PRO A 49 8.27 4.95 7.96
CA PRO A 49 9.26 4.80 9.02
C PRO A 49 9.61 6.16 9.67
N PRO A 50 9.95 6.20 10.94
CA PRO A 50 9.91 5.13 11.95
C PRO A 50 8.52 4.89 12.54
N GLY A 51 7.51 5.70 12.20
CA GLY A 51 6.16 5.64 12.77
C GLY A 51 5.44 4.30 12.54
N CYS A 52 5.72 3.61 11.44
CA CYS A 52 5.12 2.31 11.12
C CYS A 52 5.72 1.13 11.90
N GLY A 53 6.65 1.36 12.82
CA GLY A 53 7.29 0.34 13.63
C GLY A 53 8.59 -0.22 13.03
N SER A 54 9.17 -1.22 13.69
CA SER A 54 10.41 -1.85 13.26
C SER A 54 10.22 -2.80 12.09
N ILE A 55 11.31 -3.07 11.37
CA ILE A 55 11.30 -4.04 10.27
C ILE A 55 11.04 -5.46 10.77
N GLU A 56 11.54 -5.79 11.97
CA GLU A 56 11.31 -7.09 12.60
C GLU A 56 9.83 -7.28 12.96
N ALA A 57 9.18 -6.24 13.46
CA ALA A 57 7.74 -6.28 13.75
C ALA A 57 6.92 -6.44 12.46
N ALA A 58 7.29 -5.75 11.38
CA ALA A 58 6.67 -5.90 10.06
C ALA A 58 6.84 -7.32 9.52
N ALA A 59 8.03 -7.88 9.62
CA ALA A 59 8.33 -9.24 9.17
C ALA A 59 7.50 -10.28 9.94
N ARG A 60 7.40 -10.16 11.26
CA ARG A 60 6.55 -11.04 12.09
C ARG A 60 5.08 -10.95 11.69
N ARG A 61 4.59 -9.74 11.44
CA ARG A 61 3.20 -9.52 11.05
C ARG A 61 2.89 -10.15 9.70
N ILE A 62 3.75 -9.96 8.70
CA ILE A 62 3.59 -10.53 7.37
C ILE A 62 3.70 -12.06 7.40
N ALA A 63 4.61 -12.62 8.20
CA ALA A 63 4.78 -14.06 8.36
C ALA A 63 3.53 -14.77 8.91
N GLY A 64 2.59 -14.05 9.51
CA GLY A 64 1.32 -14.59 10.00
C GLY A 64 0.26 -14.81 8.90
N PHE A 65 0.56 -14.50 7.64
CA PHE A 65 -0.37 -14.66 6.52
C PHE A 65 0.07 -15.78 5.57
N ASP A 66 -0.86 -16.63 5.20
CA ASP A 66 -0.60 -17.76 4.28
C ASP A 66 -0.84 -17.36 2.81
N ALA A 67 -1.59 -16.30 2.57
CA ALA A 67 -1.96 -15.86 1.23
C ALA A 67 -2.05 -14.34 1.14
N GLY A 68 -1.86 -13.82 -0.05
CA GLY A 68 -2.02 -12.41 -0.35
C GLY A 68 -2.40 -12.19 -1.81
N ILE A 69 -2.93 -11.02 -2.10
CA ILE A 69 -3.22 -10.57 -3.45
C ILE A 69 -2.51 -9.23 -3.70
N LEU A 70 -1.81 -9.13 -4.80
CA LEU A 70 -1.25 -7.90 -5.31
C LEU A 70 -2.23 -7.29 -6.31
N VAL A 71 -2.54 -6.01 -6.17
CA VAL A 71 -3.40 -5.27 -7.10
C VAL A 71 -2.64 -4.08 -7.69
N GLN A 72 -2.91 -3.76 -8.94
CA GLN A 72 -2.19 -2.74 -9.68
C GLN A 72 -3.15 -1.87 -10.49
N THR A 73 -2.86 -0.58 -10.53
CA THR A 73 -3.49 0.37 -11.45
C THR A 73 -2.43 0.90 -12.41
N THR A 74 -2.70 0.82 -13.70
CA THR A 74 -1.86 1.41 -14.75
C THR A 74 -2.50 2.69 -15.27
N GLY A 75 -1.69 3.64 -15.69
CA GLY A 75 -2.10 4.86 -16.36
C GLY A 75 -1.24 5.10 -17.60
N MET A 76 -1.72 5.98 -18.48
CA MET A 76 -0.99 6.38 -19.68
C MET A 76 -0.40 7.77 -19.47
N LEU A 77 0.86 7.94 -19.87
CA LEU A 77 1.52 9.24 -19.91
C LEU A 77 1.48 9.80 -21.32
N ARG A 78 1.27 11.11 -21.44
CA ARG A 78 1.33 11.83 -22.72
C ARG A 78 2.79 12.04 -23.17
N ASP A 79 3.68 12.23 -22.19
CA ASP A 79 5.12 12.37 -22.36
C ASP A 79 5.85 12.09 -21.04
N ASP A 80 7.18 12.17 -21.03
CA ASP A 80 8.01 11.86 -19.86
C ASP A 80 7.84 12.86 -18.68
N PHE A 81 7.19 13.99 -18.92
CA PHE A 81 6.98 15.05 -17.93
C PHE A 81 5.51 15.17 -17.49
N ASP A 82 4.68 14.21 -17.82
CA ASP A 82 3.25 14.20 -17.50
C ASP A 82 3.00 13.86 -16.02
N TYR A 83 3.43 14.72 -15.13
CA TYR A 83 3.23 14.54 -13.68
C TYR A 83 1.76 14.57 -13.27
N GLU A 84 0.92 15.23 -14.04
CA GLU A 84 -0.52 15.30 -13.79
C GLU A 84 -1.18 13.94 -13.94
N SER A 85 -0.88 13.21 -15.01
CA SER A 85 -1.39 11.85 -15.21
C SER A 85 -0.85 10.86 -14.17
N ILE A 86 0.39 11.03 -13.73
CA ILE A 86 0.96 10.25 -12.61
C ILE A 86 0.13 10.48 -11.33
N ALA A 87 -0.09 11.74 -10.97
CA ALA A 87 -0.86 12.09 -9.78
C ALA A 87 -2.32 11.63 -9.86
N ASP A 88 -2.94 11.73 -11.02
CA ASP A 88 -4.32 11.24 -11.24
C ASP A 88 -4.43 9.73 -11.10
N THR A 89 -3.47 9.00 -11.66
CA THR A 89 -3.39 7.53 -11.55
C THR A 89 -3.20 7.11 -10.09
N GLU A 90 -2.33 7.78 -9.35
CA GLU A 90 -2.12 7.53 -7.92
C GLU A 90 -3.39 7.78 -7.10
N ARG A 91 -4.07 8.91 -7.32
CA ARG A 91 -5.33 9.23 -6.64
C ARG A 91 -6.41 8.20 -6.94
N ALA A 92 -6.53 7.79 -8.21
CA ALA A 92 -7.48 6.76 -8.62
C ALA A 92 -7.18 5.40 -7.95
N HIS A 93 -5.91 5.01 -7.90
CA HIS A 93 -5.47 3.80 -7.22
C HIS A 93 -5.83 3.82 -5.73
N LYS A 94 -5.54 4.91 -5.04
CA LYS A 94 -5.84 5.04 -3.61
C LYS A 94 -7.33 4.94 -3.30
N ARG A 95 -8.20 5.54 -4.13
CA ARG A 95 -9.66 5.41 -3.97
C ARG A 95 -10.11 3.96 -4.16
N ARG A 96 -9.69 3.31 -5.24
CA ARG A 96 -10.00 1.90 -5.50
C ARG A 96 -9.52 0.98 -4.39
N PHE A 97 -8.29 1.23 -3.92
CA PHE A 97 -7.70 0.44 -2.85
C PHE A 97 -8.44 0.60 -1.53
N ALA A 98 -8.89 1.81 -1.18
CA ALA A 98 -9.67 2.04 0.03
C ALA A 98 -11.01 1.27 0.00
N ASP A 99 -11.69 1.25 -1.13
CA ASP A 99 -12.95 0.52 -1.31
C ASP A 99 -12.71 -1.00 -1.28
N PHE A 100 -11.70 -1.47 -1.98
CA PHE A 100 -11.26 -2.86 -1.98
C PHE A 100 -10.88 -3.34 -0.58
N ALA A 101 -10.06 -2.59 0.15
CA ALA A 101 -9.64 -2.93 1.50
C ALA A 101 -10.83 -3.01 2.47
N ARG A 102 -11.82 -2.12 2.31
CA ARG A 102 -13.05 -2.14 3.11
C ARG A 102 -13.85 -3.41 2.86
N GLN A 103 -13.98 -3.82 1.61
CA GLN A 103 -14.68 -5.06 1.23
C GLN A 103 -13.91 -6.29 1.72
N MET A 104 -12.59 -6.32 1.52
CA MET A 104 -11.73 -7.40 2.00
C MET A 104 -11.82 -7.58 3.52
N ARG A 105 -11.87 -6.49 4.30
CA ARG A 105 -12.03 -6.58 5.76
C ARG A 105 -13.37 -7.15 6.21
N ARG A 106 -14.42 -7.01 5.42
CA ARG A 106 -15.72 -7.65 5.72
C ARG A 106 -15.66 -9.16 5.55
N LEU A 107 -14.92 -9.63 4.56
CA LEU A 107 -14.78 -11.06 4.24
C LEU A 107 -13.66 -11.71 5.05
N HIS A 108 -12.58 -10.98 5.27
CA HIS A 108 -11.38 -11.42 5.98
C HIS A 108 -10.98 -10.38 7.04
N PRO A 109 -11.64 -10.36 8.22
CA PRO A 109 -11.44 -9.32 9.23
C PRO A 109 -9.98 -9.16 9.69
N GLY A 110 -9.19 -10.24 9.60
CA GLY A 110 -7.76 -10.24 9.94
C GLY A 110 -6.82 -9.80 8.82
N CYS A 111 -7.33 -9.45 7.63
CA CYS A 111 -6.45 -9.06 6.52
C CYS A 111 -5.64 -7.80 6.82
N LEU A 112 -4.46 -7.70 6.21
CA LEU A 112 -3.55 -6.57 6.30
C LEU A 112 -3.48 -5.84 4.96
N PRO A 113 -4.23 -4.74 4.77
CA PRO A 113 -4.11 -3.92 3.58
C PRO A 113 -2.83 -3.07 3.63
N LEU A 114 -2.03 -3.15 2.57
CA LEU A 114 -0.83 -2.34 2.39
C LEU A 114 -0.94 -1.61 1.05
N THR A 115 -0.84 -0.29 1.07
CA THR A 115 -0.89 0.52 -0.14
C THR A 115 0.46 1.18 -0.44
N ALA A 116 0.68 1.53 -1.70
CA ALA A 116 1.86 2.27 -2.12
C ALA A 116 1.76 3.76 -1.74
N GLY A 117 2.89 4.39 -1.52
CA GLY A 117 2.98 5.80 -1.18
C GLY A 117 2.63 6.09 0.29
N SER A 118 2.52 7.37 0.63
CA SER A 118 2.20 7.79 1.99
C SER A 118 0.69 7.70 2.27
N CYS A 119 0.35 7.62 3.55
CA CYS A 119 -1.03 7.62 4.02
C CYS A 119 -1.75 8.94 3.70
N THR A 120 -3.00 8.86 3.24
CA THR A 120 -3.87 10.00 2.93
C THR A 120 -5.24 9.89 3.63
N LEU A 121 -5.35 9.08 4.70
CA LEU A 121 -6.62 8.80 5.36
C LEU A 121 -7.18 9.99 6.14
N CYS A 122 -6.32 10.83 6.71
CA CYS A 122 -6.70 11.97 7.53
C CYS A 122 -6.35 13.28 6.82
N ALA A 123 -7.12 14.32 7.07
CA ALA A 123 -6.81 15.67 6.57
C ALA A 123 -5.46 16.17 7.13
N ARG A 124 -5.17 15.82 8.39
CA ARG A 124 -3.88 16.09 9.06
C ARG A 124 -3.50 14.87 9.91
N CYS A 125 -2.26 14.40 9.73
CA CYS A 125 -1.74 13.29 10.51
C CYS A 125 -1.49 13.69 11.96
N THR A 126 -1.84 12.82 12.89
CA THR A 126 -1.62 13.01 14.34
C THR A 126 -0.19 12.67 14.76
N TYR A 127 0.64 12.14 13.86
CA TYR A 127 2.04 11.81 14.17
C TYR A 127 2.79 13.04 14.69
N PRO A 128 3.62 12.96 15.75
CA PRO A 128 4.01 11.74 16.51
C PRO A 128 3.16 11.47 17.77
N ASP A 129 2.10 12.22 18.02
CA ASP A 129 1.42 12.22 19.32
C ASP A 129 0.69 10.90 19.61
N ARG A 130 -0.21 10.49 18.71
CA ARG A 130 -0.95 9.21 18.82
C ARG A 130 -1.51 8.79 17.46
N PRO A 131 -1.54 7.47 17.17
CA PRO A 131 -2.15 6.97 15.94
C PRO A 131 -3.68 7.12 15.92
#